data_62b64d0926312b8a49065eb42ecd6227
#
_entry.id   62b64d0926312b8a49065eb42ecd6227
#
_cell.length_a   1.000
_cell.length_b   1.000
_cell.length_c   1.000
_cell.angle_alpha   90.00
_cell.angle_beta   90.00
_cell.angle_gamma   90.00
#
_symmetry.space_group_name_H-M   'P 1'
#
loop_
_entity.id
_entity.type
_entity.pdbx_description
1 polymer ?
#
loop_
_entity_poly.entity_id
_entity_poly.type
_entity_poly.pdbx_seq_one_letter_code
_entity_poly.pdbx_strand_id
1 'polypeptide(L)'
;MNAEAIRTLGRKVAKKRTLAWAGGTSLKYYHSDLMVRSVTLLLGLTGNWGRKGTGIGCWSVGLFDGPAIMGQKGRPGRAAARQVLRRYGDALQMFKSLDPTWTDEMAGIEMAHRMTTVGGISMIPPAFFWYYHCGYRERWNNAAWSDPSMKRSFDEYFQEAVDNGWWEGVVRPGPETPPRVLFQSGGNTLRRVRGGGTQLLRHLWPQLSKIVTLDWRMSTTARFSDIVLPVTNQYETPKFHLPTPHMLLLIYSEPAAKPEGESKSEWEISLLLAKKLEQRAKARDMVEYTDGKGNPRHIKGLYDALTLGGAIVTEEQAAREMVLDSVETGALPADTTLKTLERDGFRRFQDWGMSVLAKNQAGDIKPDETFAHSTWHTQKKLPYPTLTRRAQFYIEHPWFLEAGEGLPTHKENPKMGGDYPFALTSGHNRWSIHSMNITNRMLLQTHRGRPHLVMSPVDAEERGIVDEEEVRVYNDAGEFLVPVKLSPSVRPGQVICYNGWDPYQFRGWRGPMDLEPGMVKWLHLAGGYGHLRYWPIQWQPTPVDRAVRVDVEKVSAGAPALPATVRSTATRARRKPAASRV
;
A
#
# COMPACT_ATOMS: atom_id res chain seq x y z
N MET A 1 28.16 2.47 -12.97
CA MET A 1 28.42 1.27 -13.82
C MET A 1 28.91 1.79 -15.17
N ASN A 2 29.93 1.18 -15.76
CA ASN A 2 30.42 1.66 -17.06
C ASN A 2 29.53 1.16 -18.21
N ALA A 3 29.57 1.84 -19.36
CA ALA A 3 28.72 1.54 -20.50
C ALA A 3 28.93 0.13 -21.07
N GLU A 4 30.16 -0.41 -21.03
CA GLU A 4 30.44 -1.75 -21.53
C GLU A 4 29.83 -2.84 -20.65
N ALA A 5 29.81 -2.66 -19.33
CA ALA A 5 29.13 -3.58 -18.42
C ALA A 5 27.62 -3.62 -18.70
N ILE A 6 27.00 -2.47 -19.01
CA ILE A 6 25.58 -2.38 -19.39
C ILE A 6 25.35 -3.10 -20.72
N ARG A 7 26.17 -2.88 -21.73
CA ARG A 7 26.05 -3.57 -23.04
C ARG A 7 26.23 -5.09 -22.89
N THR A 8 27.20 -5.51 -22.10
CA THR A 8 27.45 -6.93 -21.81
C THR A 8 26.26 -7.58 -21.12
N LEU A 9 25.64 -6.91 -20.13
CA LEU A 9 24.43 -7.38 -19.50
C LEU A 9 23.27 -7.47 -20.48
N GLY A 10 23.06 -6.45 -21.32
CA GLY A 10 22.02 -6.43 -22.36
C GLY A 10 22.17 -7.60 -23.33
N ARG A 11 23.39 -7.85 -23.84
CA ARG A 11 23.70 -9.01 -24.71
C ARG A 11 23.44 -10.34 -24.01
N LYS A 12 23.75 -10.43 -22.70
CA LYS A 12 23.48 -11.64 -21.91
C LYS A 12 21.99 -11.90 -21.76
N VAL A 13 21.21 -10.87 -21.47
CA VAL A 13 19.74 -10.94 -21.39
C VAL A 13 19.15 -11.40 -22.74
N ALA A 14 19.64 -10.84 -23.86
CA ALA A 14 19.16 -11.21 -25.19
C ALA A 14 19.44 -12.67 -25.57
N LYS A 15 20.52 -13.26 -25.05
CA LYS A 15 20.94 -14.64 -25.35
C LYS A 15 20.35 -15.70 -24.42
N LYS A 16 19.76 -15.30 -23.30
CA LYS A 16 19.29 -16.22 -22.25
C LYS A 16 17.80 -16.00 -21.95
N ARG A 17 17.12 -17.06 -21.51
CA ARG A 17 15.81 -16.89 -20.87
C ARG A 17 16.00 -16.09 -19.60
N THR A 18 15.30 -14.96 -19.52
CA THR A 18 15.46 -14.02 -18.42
C THR A 18 14.11 -13.67 -17.83
N LEU A 19 14.00 -13.87 -16.52
CA LEU A 19 12.91 -13.36 -15.70
C LEU A 19 13.48 -12.24 -14.83
N ALA A 20 12.89 -11.06 -14.89
CA ALA A 20 13.23 -9.95 -14.00
C ALA A 20 12.29 -9.94 -12.80
N TRP A 21 12.85 -9.76 -11.62
CA TRP A 21 12.05 -9.56 -10.41
C TRP A 21 11.95 -8.07 -10.10
N ALA A 22 10.76 -7.50 -10.29
CA ALA A 22 10.43 -6.14 -9.89
C ALA A 22 9.78 -6.14 -8.49
N GLY A 23 10.58 -6.42 -7.49
CA GLY A 23 10.12 -6.39 -6.10
C GLY A 23 9.98 -4.98 -5.55
N GLY A 24 9.46 -4.85 -4.32
CA GLY A 24 9.20 -3.57 -3.66
C GLY A 24 10.40 -2.62 -3.55
N THR A 25 11.63 -3.13 -3.70
CA THR A 25 12.84 -2.30 -3.71
C THR A 25 13.02 -1.49 -4.99
N SER A 26 12.57 -2.01 -6.13
CA SER A 26 12.63 -1.31 -7.42
C SER A 26 11.57 -0.20 -7.56
N LEU A 27 10.59 -0.17 -6.65
CA LEU A 27 9.49 0.79 -6.66
C LEU A 27 9.65 1.93 -5.62
N LYS A 28 10.87 2.14 -5.11
CA LYS A 28 11.14 3.11 -4.03
C LYS A 28 12.01 4.28 -4.47
N TYR A 29 11.90 4.65 -5.73
CA TYR A 29 12.51 5.83 -6.33
C TYR A 29 11.44 6.73 -6.92
N TYR A 30 11.73 8.00 -7.08
CA TYR A 30 10.81 8.93 -7.71
C TYR A 30 10.50 8.52 -9.16
N HIS A 31 11.50 8.08 -9.90
CA HIS A 31 11.39 7.57 -11.28
C HIS A 31 11.33 6.04 -11.36
N SER A 32 10.75 5.37 -10.38
CA SER A 32 10.63 3.90 -10.36
C SER A 32 9.79 3.34 -11.52
N ASP A 33 8.83 4.11 -12.00
CA ASP A 33 8.03 3.80 -13.19
C ASP A 33 8.91 3.69 -14.45
N LEU A 34 9.83 4.63 -14.66
CA LEU A 34 10.79 4.57 -15.78
C LEU A 34 11.68 3.33 -15.70
N MET A 35 12.12 2.96 -14.49
CA MET A 35 12.92 1.76 -14.30
C MET A 35 12.15 0.49 -14.66
N VAL A 36 10.89 0.37 -14.21
CA VAL A 36 10.03 -0.78 -14.54
C VAL A 36 9.73 -0.81 -16.04
N ARG A 37 9.39 0.33 -16.65
CA ARG A 37 9.15 0.46 -18.09
C ARG A 37 10.40 0.07 -18.89
N SER A 38 11.60 0.49 -18.47
CA SER A 38 12.86 0.14 -19.12
C SER A 38 13.14 -1.37 -19.08
N VAL A 39 12.93 -2.01 -17.92
CA VAL A 39 13.08 -3.46 -17.79
C VAL A 39 12.06 -4.19 -18.67
N THR A 40 10.81 -3.74 -18.66
CA THR A 40 9.74 -4.33 -19.48
C THR A 40 10.06 -4.21 -20.97
N LEU A 41 10.55 -3.05 -21.41
CA LEU A 41 10.99 -2.81 -22.79
C LEU A 41 12.15 -3.75 -23.17
N LEU A 42 13.18 -3.88 -22.33
CA LEU A 42 14.30 -4.78 -22.55
C LEU A 42 13.84 -6.23 -22.73
N LEU A 43 12.96 -6.71 -21.85
CA LEU A 43 12.40 -8.06 -21.92
C LEU A 43 11.56 -8.27 -23.19
N GLY A 44 10.75 -7.28 -23.57
CA GLY A 44 9.97 -7.30 -24.80
C GLY A 44 10.85 -7.37 -26.07
N LEU A 45 11.84 -6.48 -26.16
CA LEU A 45 12.76 -6.41 -27.31
C LEU A 45 13.65 -7.66 -27.45
N THR A 46 13.96 -8.33 -26.36
CA THR A 46 14.80 -9.55 -26.36
C THR A 46 13.99 -10.84 -26.45
N GLY A 47 12.67 -10.75 -26.64
CA GLY A 47 11.77 -11.91 -26.67
C GLY A 47 11.66 -12.66 -25.33
N ASN A 48 12.06 -12.04 -24.23
CA ASN A 48 11.90 -12.56 -22.86
C ASN A 48 10.53 -12.19 -22.27
N TRP A 49 9.47 -12.43 -23.03
CA TRP A 49 8.11 -12.06 -22.66
C TRP A 49 7.11 -13.15 -23.08
N GLY A 50 6.16 -13.46 -22.23
CA GLY A 50 5.07 -14.39 -22.51
C GLY A 50 5.51 -15.82 -22.83
N ARG A 51 6.60 -16.29 -22.25
CA ARG A 51 7.12 -17.66 -22.38
C ARG A 51 7.58 -18.18 -21.01
N LYS A 52 7.54 -19.49 -20.81
CA LYS A 52 7.99 -20.14 -19.58
C LYS A 52 9.44 -19.73 -19.23
N GLY A 53 9.66 -19.27 -18.01
CA GLY A 53 10.95 -18.82 -17.50
C GLY A 53 11.37 -17.43 -17.96
N THR A 54 10.43 -16.61 -18.47
CA THR A 54 10.68 -15.21 -18.90
C THR A 54 9.65 -14.26 -18.28
N GLY A 55 9.82 -12.98 -18.51
CA GLY A 55 8.90 -11.92 -18.11
C GLY A 55 9.32 -11.15 -16.88
N ILE A 56 8.38 -10.46 -16.28
CA ILE A 56 8.58 -9.68 -15.06
C ILE A 56 7.75 -10.29 -13.93
N GLY A 57 8.41 -10.70 -12.86
CA GLY A 57 7.75 -11.11 -11.63
C GLY A 57 7.53 -9.92 -10.73
N CYS A 58 6.31 -9.73 -10.24
CA CYS A 58 5.99 -8.73 -9.23
C CYS A 58 4.98 -9.29 -8.23
N TRP A 59 4.73 -8.53 -7.18
CA TRP A 59 3.66 -8.87 -6.24
C TRP A 59 2.32 -8.68 -6.93
N SER A 60 1.47 -9.68 -6.90
CA SER A 60 0.09 -9.54 -7.33
C SER A 60 -0.86 -9.82 -6.18
N VAL A 61 -2.07 -9.38 -6.33
CA VAL A 61 -3.15 -9.55 -5.37
C VAL A 61 -4.35 -10.19 -6.09
N GLY A 62 -5.16 -10.96 -5.36
CA GLY A 62 -6.48 -11.26 -5.83
C GLY A 62 -6.70 -12.64 -6.45
N LEU A 63 -6.07 -13.69 -5.94
CA LEU A 63 -6.42 -15.07 -6.30
C LEU A 63 -7.54 -15.68 -5.44
N PHE A 64 -7.77 -15.13 -4.26
CA PHE A 64 -8.74 -15.67 -3.31
C PHE A 64 -10.04 -14.85 -3.37
N ASP A 65 -11.02 -15.33 -4.11
CA ASP A 65 -12.28 -14.63 -4.39
C ASP A 65 -13.28 -14.64 -3.21
N GLY A 66 -13.10 -15.55 -2.27
CA GLY A 66 -14.05 -15.77 -1.18
C GLY A 66 -14.49 -14.51 -0.43
N PRO A 67 -13.58 -13.63 0.02
CA PRO A 67 -13.98 -12.40 0.69
C PRO A 67 -14.85 -11.48 -0.17
N ALA A 68 -14.55 -11.39 -1.48
CA ALA A 68 -15.28 -10.52 -2.41
C ALA A 68 -16.69 -11.04 -2.67
N ILE A 69 -16.88 -12.35 -2.76
CA ILE A 69 -18.19 -12.97 -2.96
C ILE A 69 -18.98 -12.94 -1.66
N MET A 70 -18.38 -13.33 -0.54
CA MET A 70 -19.01 -13.31 0.76
C MET A 70 -19.59 -11.92 1.09
N GLY A 71 -18.84 -10.86 0.81
CA GLY A 71 -19.28 -9.48 1.03
C GLY A 71 -20.44 -9.00 0.14
N GLN A 72 -20.82 -9.76 -0.90
CA GLN A 72 -21.92 -9.45 -1.81
C GLN A 72 -23.13 -10.38 -1.66
N LYS A 73 -23.07 -11.37 -0.78
CA LYS A 73 -24.13 -12.33 -0.50
C LYS A 73 -25.11 -11.75 0.53
N GLY A 74 -26.38 -12.06 0.39
CA GLY A 74 -27.40 -11.79 1.42
C GLY A 74 -27.68 -12.96 2.33
N ARG A 75 -27.15 -14.15 2.04
CA ARG A 75 -27.32 -15.39 2.79
C ARG A 75 -26.15 -16.35 2.52
N PRO A 76 -25.86 -17.32 3.41
CA PRO A 76 -24.77 -18.25 3.21
C PRO A 76 -25.05 -19.29 2.12
N GLY A 77 -24.02 -19.98 1.68
CA GLY A 77 -24.08 -21.19 0.86
C GLY A 77 -23.92 -20.96 -0.64
N ARG A 78 -23.79 -22.07 -1.36
CA ARG A 78 -23.48 -22.14 -2.80
C ARG A 78 -24.50 -21.46 -3.69
N ALA A 79 -25.80 -21.56 -3.36
CA ALA A 79 -26.85 -20.93 -4.17
C ALA A 79 -26.71 -19.41 -4.20
N ALA A 80 -26.35 -18.79 -3.05
CA ALA A 80 -26.10 -17.37 -2.97
C ALA A 80 -24.81 -16.95 -3.69
N ALA A 81 -23.75 -17.76 -3.59
CA ALA A 81 -22.53 -17.54 -4.37
C ALA A 81 -22.81 -17.53 -5.88
N ARG A 82 -23.51 -18.54 -6.38
CA ARG A 82 -23.93 -18.61 -7.79
C ARG A 82 -24.78 -17.41 -8.24
N GLN A 83 -25.59 -16.85 -7.34
CA GLN A 83 -26.34 -15.64 -7.66
C GLN A 83 -25.40 -14.43 -7.81
N VAL A 84 -24.38 -14.29 -6.97
CA VAL A 84 -23.36 -13.26 -7.13
C VAL A 84 -22.62 -13.43 -8.45
N LEU A 85 -22.21 -14.66 -8.78
CA LEU A 85 -21.51 -14.98 -10.03
C LEU A 85 -22.35 -14.68 -11.27
N ARG A 86 -23.64 -14.97 -11.25
CA ARG A 86 -24.55 -14.59 -12.35
C ARG A 86 -24.59 -13.06 -12.53
N ARG A 87 -24.82 -12.31 -11.44
CA ARG A 87 -24.82 -10.84 -11.50
C ARG A 87 -23.49 -10.28 -12.01
N TYR A 88 -22.38 -10.89 -11.62
CA TYR A 88 -21.07 -10.53 -12.14
C TYR A 88 -20.97 -10.80 -13.65
N GLY A 89 -21.42 -11.96 -14.11
CA GLY A 89 -21.46 -12.32 -15.53
C GLY A 89 -22.32 -11.34 -16.35
N ASP A 90 -23.52 -11.00 -15.86
CA ASP A 90 -24.42 -10.05 -16.51
C ASP A 90 -23.77 -8.67 -16.61
N ALA A 91 -23.14 -8.18 -15.54
CA ALA A 91 -22.40 -6.93 -15.53
C ALA A 91 -21.22 -6.98 -16.51
N LEU A 92 -20.48 -8.08 -16.57
CA LEU A 92 -19.38 -8.26 -17.50
C LEU A 92 -19.85 -8.15 -18.96
N GLN A 93 -20.98 -8.79 -19.31
CA GLN A 93 -21.55 -8.68 -20.65
C GLN A 93 -22.01 -7.26 -20.97
N MET A 94 -22.62 -6.57 -20.01
CA MET A 94 -22.98 -5.16 -20.15
C MET A 94 -21.74 -4.31 -20.46
N PHE A 95 -20.63 -4.51 -19.75
CA PHE A 95 -19.39 -3.77 -20.04
C PHE A 95 -18.79 -4.13 -21.39
N LYS A 96 -18.86 -5.39 -21.82
CA LYS A 96 -18.43 -5.80 -23.15
C LYS A 96 -19.26 -5.13 -24.28
N SER A 97 -20.54 -4.86 -24.05
CA SER A 97 -21.36 -4.18 -25.04
C SER A 97 -20.99 -2.70 -25.28
N LEU A 98 -20.22 -2.09 -24.37
CA LEU A 98 -19.67 -0.73 -24.56
C LEU A 98 -18.61 -0.68 -25.65
N ASP A 99 -17.85 -1.77 -25.81
CA ASP A 99 -16.86 -1.92 -26.89
C ASP A 99 -16.78 -3.41 -27.28
N PRO A 100 -17.37 -3.78 -28.44
CA PRO A 100 -17.38 -5.17 -28.90
C PRO A 100 -15.99 -5.80 -29.12
N THR A 101 -14.93 -5.00 -29.18
CA THR A 101 -13.56 -5.48 -29.31
C THR A 101 -12.93 -5.91 -27.98
N TRP A 102 -13.60 -5.67 -26.88
CA TRP A 102 -13.09 -6.03 -25.56
C TRP A 102 -13.19 -7.53 -25.30
N THR A 103 -12.13 -8.06 -24.70
CA THR A 103 -12.17 -9.40 -24.09
C THR A 103 -12.89 -9.34 -22.73
N ASP A 104 -13.23 -10.50 -22.18
CA ASP A 104 -13.78 -10.60 -20.82
C ASP A 104 -12.85 -9.98 -19.79
N GLU A 105 -11.52 -10.15 -19.98
CA GLU A 105 -10.51 -9.54 -19.11
C GLU A 105 -10.57 -8.01 -19.15
N MET A 106 -10.65 -7.42 -20.33
CA MET A 106 -10.71 -5.97 -20.49
C MET A 106 -12.01 -5.39 -19.91
N ALA A 107 -13.14 -6.03 -20.19
CA ALA A 107 -14.41 -5.64 -19.62
C ALA A 107 -14.41 -5.78 -18.09
N GLY A 108 -13.79 -6.84 -17.57
CA GLY A 108 -13.61 -7.04 -16.13
C GLY A 108 -12.71 -5.99 -15.47
N ILE A 109 -11.68 -5.53 -16.14
CA ILE A 109 -10.82 -4.43 -15.66
C ILE A 109 -11.61 -3.12 -15.60
N GLU A 110 -12.36 -2.81 -16.66
CA GLU A 110 -13.20 -1.62 -16.72
C GLU A 110 -14.29 -1.64 -15.64
N MET A 111 -14.96 -2.78 -15.50
CA MET A 111 -15.96 -2.98 -14.46
C MET A 111 -15.36 -2.79 -13.06
N ALA A 112 -14.20 -3.41 -12.77
CA ALA A 112 -13.51 -3.25 -11.48
C ALA A 112 -13.13 -1.78 -11.24
N HIS A 113 -12.63 -1.09 -12.24
CA HIS A 113 -12.32 0.34 -12.15
C HIS A 113 -13.57 1.16 -11.79
N ARG A 114 -14.67 1.00 -12.50
CA ARG A 114 -15.91 1.74 -12.22
C ARG A 114 -16.53 1.36 -10.88
N MET A 115 -16.49 0.12 -10.49
CA MET A 115 -16.95 -0.30 -9.16
C MET A 115 -16.14 0.32 -8.03
N THR A 116 -14.84 0.46 -8.19
CA THR A 116 -13.99 1.12 -7.18
C THR A 116 -14.18 2.64 -7.16
N THR A 117 -14.51 3.24 -8.30
CA THR A 117 -14.71 4.69 -8.40
C THR A 117 -16.14 5.13 -8.06
N VAL A 118 -17.15 4.33 -8.39
CA VAL A 118 -18.58 4.64 -8.16
C VAL A 118 -19.11 3.97 -6.88
N GLY A 119 -18.66 2.76 -6.59
CA GLY A 119 -19.18 1.92 -5.48
C GLY A 119 -18.76 2.29 -4.08
N GLY A 120 -17.86 3.24 -3.88
CA GLY A 120 -17.46 3.69 -2.55
C GLY A 120 -16.38 2.83 -1.88
N ILE A 121 -15.73 1.92 -2.60
CA ILE A 121 -14.69 1.06 -2.04
C ILE A 121 -13.32 1.69 -2.35
N SER A 122 -12.81 2.49 -1.42
CA SER A 122 -11.39 2.87 -1.43
C SER A 122 -10.67 2.17 -0.30
N MET A 123 -9.75 1.29 -0.61
CA MET A 123 -8.90 0.61 0.36
C MET A 123 -7.77 1.51 0.90
N ILE A 124 -7.51 2.64 0.24
CA ILE A 124 -6.41 3.55 0.57
C ILE A 124 -6.90 4.99 0.42
N PRO A 125 -6.54 5.89 1.33
CA PRO A 125 -6.90 7.30 1.22
C PRO A 125 -6.43 7.87 -0.11
N PRO A 126 -7.30 8.55 -0.87
CA PRO A 126 -6.93 9.16 -2.14
C PRO A 126 -5.95 10.32 -1.90
N ALA A 127 -5.21 10.71 -2.94
CA ALA A 127 -4.26 11.82 -2.84
C ALA A 127 -4.88 13.12 -2.33
N PHE A 128 -6.16 13.34 -2.60
CA PHE A 128 -6.91 14.48 -2.03
C PHE A 128 -6.83 14.53 -0.50
N PHE A 129 -6.95 13.37 0.17
CA PHE A 129 -6.83 13.30 1.62
C PHE A 129 -5.44 13.76 2.10
N TRP A 130 -4.39 13.30 1.44
CA TRP A 130 -3.03 13.71 1.76
C TRP A 130 -2.79 15.19 1.44
N TYR A 131 -3.25 15.61 0.27
CA TYR A 131 -3.10 16.95 -0.23
C TYR A 131 -3.79 18.00 0.66
N TYR A 132 -5.08 17.80 0.93
CA TYR A 132 -5.87 18.81 1.66
C TYR A 132 -5.76 18.71 3.19
N HIS A 133 -5.58 17.50 3.74
CA HIS A 133 -5.73 17.31 5.19
C HIS A 133 -4.45 16.88 5.92
N CYS A 134 -3.39 16.51 5.20
CA CYS A 134 -2.17 15.98 5.81
C CYS A 134 -0.94 16.88 5.59
N GLY A 135 -1.11 18.09 5.04
CA GLY A 135 -0.02 19.05 4.84
C GLY A 135 0.93 18.72 3.69
N TYR A 136 0.51 17.85 2.74
CA TYR A 136 1.38 17.51 1.61
C TYR A 136 1.29 18.50 0.45
N ARG A 137 0.28 19.36 0.41
CA ARG A 137 0.18 20.40 -0.61
C ARG A 137 1.44 21.28 -0.65
N GLU A 138 1.90 21.74 0.51
CA GLU A 138 3.11 22.56 0.63
C GLU A 138 4.36 21.81 0.17
N ARG A 139 4.47 20.52 0.53
CA ARG A 139 5.61 19.69 0.13
C ARG A 139 5.65 19.45 -1.37
N TRP A 140 4.52 19.10 -1.98
CA TRP A 140 4.44 18.80 -3.40
C TRP A 140 4.61 20.03 -4.30
N ASN A 141 4.38 21.22 -3.76
CA ASN A 141 4.65 22.50 -4.43
C ASN A 141 5.99 23.14 -4.02
N ASN A 142 6.83 22.45 -3.25
CA ASN A 142 8.14 22.98 -2.92
C ASN A 142 9.03 22.98 -4.17
N ALA A 143 9.31 24.16 -4.72
CA ALA A 143 10.08 24.34 -5.94
C ALA A 143 11.50 23.73 -5.86
N ALA A 144 12.13 23.75 -4.67
CA ALA A 144 13.46 23.17 -4.47
C ALA A 144 13.48 21.64 -4.56
N TRP A 145 12.32 20.98 -4.39
CA TRP A 145 12.15 19.53 -4.43
C TRP A 145 11.42 19.04 -5.69
N SER A 146 10.97 19.98 -6.52
CA SER A 146 10.18 19.65 -7.71
C SER A 146 11.00 18.94 -8.77
N ASP A 147 10.32 18.12 -9.56
CA ASP A 147 10.91 17.49 -10.75
C ASP A 147 11.28 18.58 -11.75
N PRO A 148 12.56 18.66 -12.19
CA PRO A 148 12.99 19.68 -13.15
C PRO A 148 12.26 19.65 -14.50
N SER A 149 11.57 18.56 -14.82
CA SER A 149 10.75 18.46 -16.04
C SER A 149 9.37 19.13 -15.91
N MET A 150 8.95 19.52 -14.71
CA MET A 150 7.69 20.23 -14.51
C MET A 150 7.78 21.63 -15.10
N LYS A 151 6.79 22.01 -15.92
CA LYS A 151 6.66 23.35 -16.51
C LYS A 151 5.74 24.26 -15.69
N ARG A 152 4.96 23.66 -14.82
CA ARG A 152 3.96 24.31 -13.99
C ARG A 152 4.09 23.83 -12.54
N SER A 153 3.41 24.47 -11.61
CA SER A 153 3.32 24.02 -10.22
C SER A 153 2.60 22.66 -10.11
N PHE A 154 2.82 21.95 -9.03
CA PHE A 154 2.06 20.72 -8.77
C PHE A 154 0.56 21.00 -8.66
N ASP A 155 0.18 22.15 -8.09
CA ASP A 155 -1.22 22.58 -7.96
C ASP A 155 -1.90 22.71 -9.33
N GLU A 156 -1.23 23.23 -10.34
CA GLU A 156 -1.81 23.39 -11.68
C GLU A 156 -2.04 22.05 -12.36
N TYR A 157 -1.08 21.11 -12.27
CA TYR A 157 -1.27 19.73 -12.76
C TYR A 157 -2.39 19.01 -11.99
N PHE A 158 -2.42 19.19 -10.68
CA PHE A 158 -3.46 18.61 -9.83
C PHE A 158 -4.85 19.13 -10.22
N GLN A 159 -5.00 20.44 -10.39
CA GLN A 159 -6.27 21.06 -10.78
C GLN A 159 -6.72 20.62 -12.16
N GLU A 160 -5.81 20.59 -13.15
CA GLU A 160 -6.13 20.08 -14.49
C GLU A 160 -6.61 18.62 -14.45
N ALA A 161 -5.97 17.77 -13.65
CA ALA A 161 -6.40 16.39 -13.50
C ALA A 161 -7.80 16.27 -12.85
N VAL A 162 -8.12 17.17 -11.92
CA VAL A 162 -9.46 17.26 -11.31
C VAL A 162 -10.50 17.73 -12.32
N ASP A 163 -10.21 18.79 -13.06
CA ASP A 163 -11.13 19.43 -14.02
C ASP A 163 -11.45 18.49 -15.19
N ASN A 164 -10.47 17.70 -15.62
CA ASN A 164 -10.67 16.68 -16.64
C ASN A 164 -11.34 15.40 -16.13
N GLY A 165 -11.69 15.32 -14.85
CA GLY A 165 -12.33 14.13 -14.28
C GLY A 165 -11.43 12.89 -14.27
N TRP A 166 -10.12 13.03 -14.40
CA TRP A 166 -9.18 11.89 -14.38
C TRP A 166 -9.13 11.19 -13.02
N TRP A 167 -9.64 11.87 -12.00
CA TRP A 167 -9.71 11.41 -10.63
C TRP A 167 -11.14 11.19 -10.18
N GLU A 168 -11.75 10.19 -10.72
CA GLU A 168 -13.05 9.73 -10.23
C GLU A 168 -12.87 8.81 -9.02
N GLY A 169 -12.36 9.36 -7.93
CA GLY A 169 -12.31 8.63 -6.67
C GLY A 169 -13.68 8.65 -5.98
N VAL A 170 -13.93 7.61 -5.23
CA VAL A 170 -15.18 7.41 -4.49
C VAL A 170 -15.43 8.49 -3.46
N VAL A 171 -14.38 8.90 -2.80
CA VAL A 171 -14.42 9.97 -1.82
C VAL A 171 -13.38 10.99 -2.23
N ARG A 172 -13.85 12.18 -2.56
CA ARG A 172 -13.00 13.37 -2.67
C ARG A 172 -13.14 14.12 -1.36
N PRO A 173 -12.30 13.86 -0.34
CA PRO A 173 -12.31 14.69 0.85
C PRO A 173 -11.75 16.06 0.47
N GLY A 174 -12.63 16.93 0.00
CA GLY A 174 -12.30 18.31 -0.29
C GLY A 174 -11.90 19.07 0.97
N PRO A 175 -11.37 20.29 0.85
CA PRO A 175 -10.95 21.09 2.00
C PRO A 175 -12.12 21.41 2.96
N GLU A 176 -13.35 21.43 2.46
CA GLU A 176 -14.60 21.69 3.22
C GLU A 176 -15.08 20.49 4.02
N THR A 177 -14.57 19.30 3.76
CA THR A 177 -14.97 18.04 4.42
C THR A 177 -13.82 17.39 5.19
N PRO A 178 -13.31 18.04 6.25
CA PRO A 178 -12.20 17.48 7.00
C PRO A 178 -12.57 16.17 7.69
N PRO A 179 -11.64 15.22 7.78
CA PRO A 179 -11.87 13.97 8.50
C PRO A 179 -12.08 14.25 10.00
N ARG A 180 -13.05 13.59 10.60
CA ARG A 180 -13.43 13.78 12.01
C ARG A 180 -13.09 12.59 12.89
N VAL A 181 -13.12 11.40 12.34
CA VAL A 181 -12.85 10.15 13.05
C VAL A 181 -11.86 9.32 12.24
N LEU A 182 -10.83 8.82 12.92
CA LEU A 182 -9.86 7.90 12.34
C LEU A 182 -9.97 6.54 13.04
N PHE A 183 -10.26 5.50 12.27
CA PHE A 183 -10.04 4.12 12.67
C PHE A 183 -8.76 3.62 12.02
N GLN A 184 -7.81 3.20 12.84
CA GLN A 184 -6.55 2.62 12.40
C GLN A 184 -6.54 1.15 12.78
N SER A 185 -6.64 0.26 11.79
CA SER A 185 -6.53 -1.19 11.99
C SER A 185 -5.25 -1.71 11.35
N GLY A 186 -4.51 -2.54 12.08
CA GLY A 186 -3.34 -3.26 11.57
C GLY A 186 -2.18 -2.41 11.07
N GLY A 187 -2.14 -1.12 11.38
CA GLY A 187 -1.12 -0.22 10.86
C GLY A 187 -0.53 0.71 11.91
N ASN A 188 0.72 1.08 11.74
CA ASN A 188 1.40 2.10 12.54
C ASN A 188 1.66 3.32 11.66
N THR A 189 0.60 4.08 11.38
CA THR A 189 0.61 5.19 10.41
C THR A 189 1.61 6.27 10.78
N LEU A 190 1.67 6.68 12.04
CA LEU A 190 2.63 7.70 12.50
C LEU A 190 4.09 7.26 12.36
N ARG A 191 4.36 5.97 12.36
CA ARG A 191 5.70 5.45 12.12
C ARG A 191 6.05 5.37 10.64
N ARG A 192 5.08 5.01 9.77
CA ARG A 192 5.36 4.65 8.36
C ARG A 192 5.11 5.77 7.36
N VAL A 193 4.45 6.85 7.76
CA VAL A 193 4.15 7.95 6.84
C VAL A 193 5.44 8.70 6.47
N ARG A 194 5.56 9.05 5.20
CA ARG A 194 6.70 9.85 4.68
C ARG A 194 6.51 11.30 5.10
N GLY A 195 7.58 11.93 5.53
CA GLY A 195 7.51 13.21 6.24
C GLY A 195 7.36 13.04 7.75
N GLY A 196 7.40 11.77 8.22
CA GLY A 196 7.32 11.40 9.63
C GLY A 196 5.95 11.56 10.26
N GLY A 197 5.80 10.99 11.45
CA GLY A 197 4.61 11.19 12.27
C GLY A 197 4.33 12.64 12.59
N THR A 198 5.38 13.47 12.65
CA THR A 198 5.28 14.92 12.87
C THR A 198 4.39 15.62 11.84
N GLN A 199 4.42 15.22 10.58
CA GLN A 199 3.57 15.76 9.53
C GLN A 199 2.09 15.54 9.85
N LEU A 200 1.70 14.32 10.18
CA LEU A 200 0.30 14.02 10.53
C LEU A 200 -0.11 14.63 11.87
N LEU A 201 0.76 14.60 12.86
CA LEU A 201 0.48 15.20 14.19
C LEU A 201 0.24 16.70 14.09
N ARG A 202 0.89 17.39 13.15
CA ARG A 202 0.73 18.82 12.91
C ARG A 202 -0.54 19.13 12.12
N HIS A 203 -0.84 18.37 11.07
CA HIS A 203 -1.88 18.72 10.10
C HIS A 203 -3.18 17.91 10.25
N LEU A 204 -3.12 16.59 10.44
CA LEU A 204 -4.29 15.74 10.48
C LEU A 204 -4.86 15.58 11.89
N TRP A 205 -4.03 15.24 12.87
CA TRP A 205 -4.48 14.95 14.23
C TRP A 205 -5.33 16.06 14.86
N PRO A 206 -5.03 17.37 14.69
CA PRO A 206 -5.85 18.45 15.23
C PRO A 206 -7.27 18.52 14.65
N GLN A 207 -7.51 17.97 13.46
CA GLN A 207 -8.81 17.95 12.81
C GLN A 207 -9.71 16.83 13.33
N LEU A 208 -9.11 15.78 13.92
CA LEU A 208 -9.81 14.57 14.35
C LEU A 208 -10.46 14.79 15.72
N SER A 209 -11.74 14.47 15.82
CA SER A 209 -12.49 14.46 17.08
C SER A 209 -12.32 13.16 17.85
N LYS A 210 -12.00 12.06 17.16
CA LYS A 210 -11.79 10.74 17.75
C LYS A 210 -10.80 9.92 16.91
N ILE A 211 -9.88 9.25 17.62
CA ILE A 211 -8.91 8.35 17.03
C ILE A 211 -9.01 7.01 17.75
N VAL A 212 -9.30 5.97 17.01
CA VAL A 212 -9.41 4.60 17.50
C VAL A 212 -8.37 3.74 16.81
N THR A 213 -7.51 3.10 17.55
CA THR A 213 -6.52 2.16 17.01
C THR A 213 -6.82 0.74 17.47
N LEU A 214 -6.88 -0.18 16.52
CA LEU A 214 -6.92 -1.61 16.73
C LEU A 214 -5.50 -2.12 16.52
N ASP A 215 -4.84 -2.56 17.59
CA ASP A 215 -3.46 -3.04 17.53
C ASP A 215 -3.24 -4.10 18.64
N TRP A 216 -2.35 -5.03 18.38
CA TRP A 216 -1.93 -6.05 19.34
C TRP A 216 -0.71 -5.61 20.19
N ARG A 217 -0.24 -4.40 19.97
CA ARG A 217 0.81 -3.75 20.76
C ARG A 217 0.61 -2.24 20.83
N MET A 218 1.25 -1.59 21.80
CA MET A 218 1.27 -0.13 21.91
C MET A 218 2.25 0.48 20.91
N SER A 219 1.83 0.57 19.63
CA SER A 219 2.57 1.26 18.57
C SER A 219 2.59 2.77 18.77
N THR A 220 3.40 3.49 18.00
CA THR A 220 3.39 4.97 18.05
C THR A 220 2.01 5.52 17.74
N THR A 221 1.29 4.97 16.77
CA THR A 221 -0.07 5.41 16.47
C THR A 221 -1.02 5.14 17.64
N ALA A 222 -0.93 3.97 18.26
CA ALA A 222 -1.74 3.63 19.42
C ALA A 222 -1.50 4.61 20.59
N ARG A 223 -0.25 5.05 20.82
CA ARG A 223 0.10 6.03 21.86
C ARG A 223 -0.50 7.42 21.66
N PHE A 224 -0.85 7.77 20.40
CA PHE A 224 -1.50 9.03 20.05
C PHE A 224 -3.00 8.86 19.75
N SER A 225 -3.60 7.75 20.15
CA SER A 225 -5.03 7.48 19.96
C SER A 225 -5.83 7.78 21.22
N ASP A 226 -7.11 8.13 21.04
CA ASP A 226 -8.05 8.33 22.16
C ASP A 226 -8.52 6.98 22.75
N ILE A 227 -8.62 5.96 21.89
CA ILE A 227 -9.05 4.61 22.26
C ILE A 227 -8.12 3.61 21.58
N VAL A 228 -7.64 2.64 22.34
CA VAL A 228 -6.90 1.49 21.81
C VAL A 228 -7.70 0.24 22.15
N LEU A 229 -8.07 -0.50 21.10
CA LEU A 229 -8.75 -1.78 21.22
C LEU A 229 -7.71 -2.88 21.00
N PRO A 230 -7.45 -3.75 22.02
CA PRO A 230 -6.51 -4.83 21.84
C PRO A 230 -7.07 -5.87 20.87
N VAL A 231 -6.30 -6.18 19.84
CA VAL A 231 -6.66 -7.22 18.87
C VAL A 231 -5.80 -8.46 19.07
N THR A 232 -6.35 -9.60 18.68
CA THR A 232 -5.63 -10.87 18.67
C THR A 232 -4.42 -10.83 17.74
N ASN A 233 -3.35 -11.47 18.17
CA ASN A 233 -2.16 -11.68 17.35
C ASN A 233 -2.45 -12.73 16.26
N GLN A 234 -1.61 -12.78 15.25
CA GLN A 234 -1.70 -13.74 14.14
C GLN A 234 -1.61 -15.22 14.58
N TYR A 235 -1.07 -15.53 15.76
CA TYR A 235 -1.03 -16.87 16.33
C TYR A 235 -2.27 -17.22 17.17
N GLU A 236 -3.14 -16.26 17.41
CA GLU A 236 -4.32 -16.38 18.27
C GLU A 236 -5.63 -16.47 17.48
N THR A 237 -5.58 -16.38 16.15
CA THR A 237 -6.74 -16.43 15.25
C THR A 237 -6.46 -17.25 14.01
N PRO A 238 -7.48 -17.87 13.38
CA PRO A 238 -7.29 -18.54 12.12
C PRO A 238 -6.92 -17.52 11.03
N LYS A 239 -6.03 -17.90 10.12
CA LYS A 239 -5.56 -17.03 9.03
C LYS A 239 -5.49 -17.72 7.70
N PHE A 240 -5.96 -17.03 6.66
CA PHE A 240 -5.55 -17.32 5.31
C PHE A 240 -4.30 -16.52 4.95
N HIS A 241 -3.30 -17.23 4.46
CA HIS A 241 -2.12 -16.62 3.88
C HIS A 241 -2.23 -16.72 2.37
N LEU A 242 -2.23 -15.54 1.73
CA LEU A 242 -2.16 -15.43 0.30
C LEU A 242 -0.70 -15.20 -0.07
N PRO A 243 0.02 -16.25 -0.42
CA PRO A 243 1.35 -16.06 -0.96
C PRO A 243 1.25 -15.25 -2.25
N THR A 244 2.33 -14.60 -2.59
CA THR A 244 2.43 -13.88 -3.85
C THR A 244 2.10 -14.83 -5.02
N PRO A 245 1.52 -14.38 -6.13
CA PRO A 245 0.90 -15.22 -7.16
C PRO A 245 1.78 -16.31 -7.76
N HIS A 246 3.09 -16.11 -7.73
CA HIS A 246 4.00 -17.15 -8.22
C HIS A 246 4.00 -18.42 -7.37
N MET A 247 3.38 -18.43 -6.21
CA MET A 247 3.21 -19.66 -5.41
C MET A 247 1.88 -20.36 -5.67
N LEU A 248 0.87 -19.67 -6.17
CA LEU A 248 -0.46 -20.20 -6.51
C LEU A 248 -1.08 -21.08 -5.42
N LEU A 249 -0.86 -20.73 -4.15
CA LEU A 249 -1.33 -21.52 -3.01
C LEU A 249 -2.21 -20.66 -2.10
N LEU A 250 -3.33 -21.21 -1.66
CA LEU A 250 -4.06 -20.76 -0.49
C LEU A 250 -3.54 -21.56 0.71
N ILE A 251 -2.98 -20.89 1.68
CA ILE A 251 -2.48 -21.51 2.92
C ILE A 251 -3.44 -21.15 4.04
N TYR A 252 -3.75 -22.09 4.90
CA TYR A 252 -4.55 -21.90 6.09
C TYR A 252 -3.74 -22.25 7.33
N SER A 253 -3.87 -21.44 8.35
CA SER A 253 -3.28 -21.69 9.67
C SER A 253 -4.35 -21.61 10.74
N GLU A 254 -4.42 -22.65 11.57
CA GLU A 254 -5.23 -22.63 12.79
C GLU A 254 -4.55 -21.79 13.87
N PRO A 255 -5.31 -21.32 14.89
CA PRO A 255 -4.72 -20.67 16.05
C PRO A 255 -3.75 -21.60 16.78
N ALA A 256 -2.56 -21.10 17.09
CA ALA A 256 -1.56 -21.81 17.88
C ALA A 256 -1.59 -21.45 19.36
N ALA A 257 -2.30 -20.39 19.73
CA ALA A 257 -2.46 -19.90 21.09
C ALA A 257 -3.89 -19.35 21.30
N LYS A 258 -4.30 -19.27 22.55
CA LYS A 258 -5.55 -18.58 22.91
C LYS A 258 -5.31 -17.07 22.92
N PRO A 259 -6.36 -16.26 22.66
CA PRO A 259 -6.28 -14.81 22.83
C PRO A 259 -5.82 -14.42 24.23
N GLU A 260 -4.92 -13.45 24.31
CA GLU A 260 -4.39 -12.95 25.58
C GLU A 260 -5.29 -11.84 26.13
N GLY A 261 -5.60 -11.91 27.42
CA GLY A 261 -6.39 -10.90 28.14
C GLY A 261 -7.78 -10.67 27.54
N GLU A 262 -8.13 -9.42 27.29
CA GLU A 262 -9.42 -9.01 26.70
C GLU A 262 -9.35 -8.83 25.17
N SER A 263 -8.27 -9.29 24.54
CA SER A 263 -8.11 -9.13 23.09
C SER A 263 -9.20 -9.88 22.31
N LYS A 264 -9.66 -9.25 21.23
CA LYS A 264 -10.68 -9.76 20.34
C LYS A 264 -10.20 -9.71 18.90
N SER A 265 -10.71 -10.59 18.07
CA SER A 265 -10.40 -10.50 16.66
C SER A 265 -11.00 -9.25 16.01
N GLU A 266 -10.43 -8.80 14.89
CA GLU A 266 -11.00 -7.68 14.14
C GLU A 266 -12.41 -7.99 13.62
N TRP A 267 -12.70 -9.26 13.34
CA TRP A 267 -14.04 -9.73 12.98
C TRP A 267 -15.02 -9.53 14.15
N GLU A 268 -14.70 -10.03 15.33
CA GLU A 268 -15.52 -9.86 16.52
C GLU A 268 -15.75 -8.38 16.87
N ILE A 269 -14.69 -7.56 16.82
CA ILE A 269 -14.79 -6.11 17.05
C ILE A 269 -15.75 -5.47 16.02
N SER A 270 -15.64 -5.85 14.75
CA SER A 270 -16.52 -5.32 13.69
C SER A 270 -17.97 -5.66 13.92
N LEU A 271 -18.28 -6.90 14.36
CA LEU A 271 -19.65 -7.31 14.67
C LEU A 271 -20.21 -6.57 15.88
N LEU A 272 -19.41 -6.37 16.94
CA LEU A 272 -19.81 -5.61 18.12
C LEU A 272 -20.08 -4.14 17.76
N LEU A 273 -19.26 -3.55 16.90
CA LEU A 273 -19.44 -2.18 16.40
C LEU A 273 -20.73 -2.08 15.57
N ALA A 274 -20.99 -3.03 14.67
CA ALA A 274 -22.21 -3.06 13.86
C ALA A 274 -23.47 -3.07 14.72
N LYS A 275 -23.54 -3.98 15.68
CA LYS A 275 -24.65 -4.04 16.67
C LYS A 275 -24.83 -2.71 17.41
N LYS A 276 -23.74 -2.12 17.86
CA LYS A 276 -23.79 -0.88 18.64
C LYS A 276 -24.20 0.32 17.77
N LEU A 277 -23.74 0.37 16.54
CA LEU A 277 -24.15 1.40 15.57
C LEU A 277 -25.64 1.33 15.28
N GLU A 278 -26.19 0.14 15.03
CA GLU A 278 -27.64 -0.04 14.82
C GLU A 278 -28.46 0.41 16.03
N GLN A 279 -28.06 -0.02 17.24
CA GLN A 279 -28.73 0.40 18.46
C GLN A 279 -28.73 1.93 18.63
N ARG A 280 -27.59 2.56 18.37
CA ARG A 280 -27.43 4.01 18.49
C ARG A 280 -28.18 4.77 17.40
N ALA A 281 -28.19 4.26 16.16
CA ALA A 281 -28.92 4.84 15.06
C ALA A 281 -30.43 4.83 15.33
N LYS A 282 -30.96 3.68 15.79
CA LYS A 282 -32.35 3.54 16.19
C LYS A 282 -32.74 4.51 17.32
N ALA A 283 -31.90 4.59 18.37
CA ALA A 283 -32.15 5.47 19.53
C ALA A 283 -32.11 6.98 19.19
N ARG A 284 -31.57 7.35 18.02
CA ARG A 284 -31.44 8.74 17.56
C ARG A 284 -32.24 9.06 16.33
N ASP A 285 -33.06 8.14 15.88
CA ASP A 285 -33.83 8.23 14.61
C ASP A 285 -32.91 8.56 13.40
N MET A 286 -31.75 7.89 13.32
CA MET A 286 -30.74 8.08 12.28
C MET A 286 -30.43 6.78 11.52
N VAL A 287 -31.45 5.97 11.26
CA VAL A 287 -31.30 4.67 10.58
C VAL A 287 -31.04 4.82 9.09
N GLU A 288 -31.45 5.94 8.52
CA GLU A 288 -31.26 6.30 7.11
C GLU A 288 -30.59 7.66 7.00
N TYR A 289 -29.72 7.82 6.01
CA TYR A 289 -29.09 9.09 5.71
C TYR A 289 -28.71 9.16 4.23
N THR A 290 -28.43 10.36 3.75
CA THR A 290 -27.91 10.57 2.39
C THR A 290 -26.42 10.87 2.48
N ASP A 291 -25.62 10.17 1.71
CA ASP A 291 -24.18 10.40 1.65
C ASP A 291 -23.82 11.70 0.88
N GLY A 292 -22.57 12.10 0.90
CA GLY A 292 -22.09 13.30 0.22
C GLY A 292 -22.25 13.31 -1.30
N LYS A 293 -22.66 12.18 -1.91
CA LYS A 293 -22.98 12.05 -3.33
C LYS A 293 -24.49 12.00 -3.61
N GLY A 294 -25.33 12.18 -2.60
CA GLY A 294 -26.77 12.10 -2.72
C GLY A 294 -27.35 10.69 -2.71
N ASN A 295 -26.55 9.65 -2.41
CA ASN A 295 -27.06 8.29 -2.37
C ASN A 295 -27.72 7.99 -1.01
N PRO A 296 -28.88 7.32 -0.99
CA PRO A 296 -29.46 6.84 0.25
C PRO A 296 -28.61 5.73 0.86
N ARG A 297 -28.39 5.81 2.15
CA ARG A 297 -27.63 4.85 2.96
C ARG A 297 -28.44 4.43 4.17
N HIS A 298 -28.25 3.17 4.60
CA HIS A 298 -28.97 2.60 5.72
C HIS A 298 -27.98 2.03 6.73
N ILE A 299 -28.22 2.28 8.01
CA ILE A 299 -27.51 1.62 9.12
C ILE A 299 -28.29 0.38 9.60
N LYS A 300 -29.58 0.31 9.33
CA LYS A 300 -30.43 -0.84 9.65
C LYS A 300 -29.97 -2.08 8.89
N GLY A 301 -29.82 -3.20 9.59
CA GLY A 301 -29.44 -4.48 9.00
C GLY A 301 -27.93 -4.62 8.73
N LEU A 302 -27.09 -3.75 9.28
CA LEU A 302 -25.65 -3.80 9.11
C LEU A 302 -25.06 -5.09 9.72
N TYR A 303 -25.51 -5.48 10.90
CA TYR A 303 -25.08 -6.73 11.53
C TYR A 303 -25.50 -7.96 10.73
N ASP A 304 -26.76 -7.98 10.29
CA ASP A 304 -27.28 -9.09 9.46
C ASP A 304 -26.56 -9.17 8.11
N ALA A 305 -26.25 -8.05 7.50
CA ALA A 305 -25.46 -8.01 6.26
C ALA A 305 -24.04 -8.59 6.45
N LEU A 306 -23.36 -8.21 7.53
CA LEU A 306 -22.03 -8.73 7.83
C LEU A 306 -22.04 -10.22 8.19
N THR A 307 -23.08 -10.68 8.87
CA THR A 307 -23.19 -12.07 9.36
C THR A 307 -23.99 -13.00 8.44
N LEU A 308 -24.42 -12.53 7.27
CA LEU A 308 -25.33 -13.26 6.38
C LEU A 308 -26.59 -13.76 7.10
N GLY A 309 -27.26 -12.86 7.85
CA GLY A 309 -28.44 -13.19 8.65
C GLY A 309 -28.12 -13.99 9.92
N GLY A 310 -26.96 -13.82 10.52
CA GLY A 310 -26.53 -14.52 11.72
C GLY A 310 -25.84 -15.87 11.49
N ALA A 311 -25.60 -16.25 10.23
CA ALA A 311 -25.01 -17.55 9.89
C ALA A 311 -23.48 -17.57 10.05
N ILE A 312 -22.82 -16.43 9.95
CA ILE A 312 -21.34 -16.32 10.07
C ILE A 312 -20.97 -15.35 11.19
N VAL A 313 -20.96 -15.85 12.41
CA VAL A 313 -20.63 -15.05 13.61
C VAL A 313 -19.23 -15.31 14.13
N THR A 314 -18.59 -16.40 13.71
CA THR A 314 -17.20 -16.72 14.04
C THR A 314 -16.29 -16.63 12.83
N GLU A 315 -14.98 -16.45 13.06
CA GLU A 315 -13.97 -16.42 11.99
C GLU A 315 -13.89 -17.75 11.25
N GLU A 316 -14.07 -18.87 11.96
CA GLU A 316 -14.09 -20.20 11.32
C GLU A 316 -15.29 -20.34 10.37
N GLN A 317 -16.48 -19.86 10.76
CA GLN A 317 -17.66 -19.87 9.88
C GLN A 317 -17.42 -18.97 8.65
N ALA A 318 -16.83 -17.79 8.83
CA ALA A 318 -16.46 -16.92 7.74
C ALA A 318 -15.40 -17.57 6.82
N ALA A 319 -14.39 -18.21 7.39
CA ALA A 319 -13.36 -18.93 6.62
C ALA A 319 -13.97 -20.07 5.80
N ARG A 320 -14.88 -20.84 6.37
CA ARG A 320 -15.60 -21.91 5.67
C ARG A 320 -16.40 -21.40 4.49
N GLU A 321 -17.09 -20.28 4.67
CA GLU A 321 -17.88 -19.64 3.60
C GLU A 321 -16.97 -19.08 2.49
N MET A 322 -15.86 -18.43 2.83
CA MET A 322 -14.90 -17.93 1.83
C MET A 322 -14.27 -19.04 0.99
N VAL A 323 -13.95 -20.19 1.59
CA VAL A 323 -13.43 -21.35 0.86
C VAL A 323 -14.49 -21.89 -0.11
N LEU A 324 -15.74 -22.05 0.36
CA LEU A 324 -16.85 -22.48 -0.47
C LEU A 324 -17.05 -21.53 -1.67
N ASP A 325 -16.99 -20.24 -1.44
CA ASP A 325 -17.15 -19.23 -2.48
C ASP A 325 -16.03 -19.29 -3.54
N SER A 326 -14.77 -19.53 -3.10
CA SER A 326 -13.63 -19.70 -4.02
C SER A 326 -13.67 -21.02 -4.80
N VAL A 327 -14.32 -22.05 -4.28
CA VAL A 327 -14.61 -23.27 -5.03
C VAL A 327 -15.68 -23.01 -6.10
N GLU A 328 -16.72 -22.25 -5.79
CA GLU A 328 -17.78 -21.93 -6.75
C GLU A 328 -17.28 -21.06 -7.93
N THR A 329 -16.22 -20.26 -7.74
CA THR A 329 -15.57 -19.54 -8.86
C THR A 329 -14.70 -20.42 -9.75
N GLY A 330 -14.44 -21.65 -9.35
CA GLY A 330 -13.49 -22.54 -10.02
C GLY A 330 -12.02 -22.24 -9.67
N ALA A 331 -11.73 -21.23 -8.85
CA ALA A 331 -10.36 -20.88 -8.47
C ALA A 331 -9.69 -22.00 -7.65
N LEU A 332 -10.44 -22.67 -6.78
CA LEU A 332 -9.98 -23.83 -6.00
C LEU A 332 -10.60 -25.13 -6.51
N PRO A 333 -9.94 -26.28 -6.35
CA PRO A 333 -10.48 -27.59 -6.66
C PRO A 333 -11.81 -27.88 -5.94
N ALA A 334 -12.71 -28.61 -6.59
CA ALA A 334 -14.07 -28.86 -6.13
C ALA A 334 -14.14 -29.61 -4.77
N ASP A 335 -13.11 -30.38 -4.43
CA ASP A 335 -12.98 -31.12 -3.16
C ASP A 335 -12.41 -30.25 -2.01
N THR A 336 -12.09 -28.99 -2.28
CA THR A 336 -11.53 -28.09 -1.26
C THR A 336 -12.60 -27.69 -0.25
N THR A 337 -12.30 -27.93 1.00
CA THR A 337 -13.10 -27.53 2.17
C THR A 337 -12.17 -26.94 3.23
N LEU A 338 -12.71 -26.25 4.24
CA LEU A 338 -11.91 -25.82 5.37
C LEU A 338 -11.23 -27.01 6.06
N LYS A 339 -11.92 -28.13 6.24
CA LYS A 339 -11.35 -29.37 6.81
C LYS A 339 -10.17 -29.94 6.00
N THR A 340 -10.21 -29.86 4.68
CA THR A 340 -9.07 -30.30 3.86
C THR A 340 -7.90 -29.35 3.98
N LEU A 341 -8.15 -28.04 4.18
CA LEU A 341 -7.10 -27.06 4.47
C LEU A 341 -6.51 -27.23 5.87
N GLU A 342 -7.32 -27.52 6.88
CA GLU A 342 -6.87 -27.85 8.24
C GLU A 342 -5.94 -29.07 8.24
N ARG A 343 -6.30 -30.12 7.51
CA ARG A 343 -5.49 -31.34 7.41
C ARG A 343 -4.19 -31.14 6.64
N ASP A 344 -4.25 -30.46 5.49
CA ASP A 344 -3.15 -30.40 4.52
C ASP A 344 -2.34 -29.10 4.58
N GLY A 345 -2.85 -28.09 5.28
CA GLY A 345 -2.22 -26.78 5.43
C GLY A 345 -2.40 -25.85 4.23
N PHE A 346 -2.61 -26.38 3.03
CA PHE A 346 -2.73 -25.57 1.82
C PHE A 346 -3.55 -26.25 0.72
N ARG A 347 -3.97 -25.43 -0.26
CA ARG A 347 -4.49 -25.89 -1.56
C ARG A 347 -3.93 -25.03 -2.68
N ARG A 348 -3.64 -25.67 -3.81
CA ARG A 348 -3.20 -24.99 -5.01
C ARG A 348 -4.40 -24.44 -5.78
N PHE A 349 -4.29 -23.19 -6.23
CA PHE A 349 -5.24 -22.62 -7.18
C PHE A 349 -5.10 -23.32 -8.54
N GLN A 350 -6.23 -23.58 -9.19
CA GLN A 350 -6.32 -24.21 -10.51
C GLN A 350 -6.79 -23.26 -11.60
N ASP A 351 -7.38 -22.13 -11.21
CA ASP A 351 -7.87 -21.09 -12.12
C ASP A 351 -7.76 -19.71 -11.46
N TRP A 352 -7.91 -18.66 -12.24
CA TRP A 352 -7.87 -17.28 -11.79
C TRP A 352 -9.17 -16.82 -11.12
N GLY A 353 -10.23 -17.62 -11.21
CA GLY A 353 -11.54 -17.27 -10.68
C GLY A 353 -12.08 -15.95 -11.24
N MET A 354 -12.59 -15.08 -10.36
CA MET A 354 -13.09 -13.75 -10.72
C MET A 354 -12.01 -12.66 -10.74
N SER A 355 -10.79 -12.93 -10.29
CA SER A 355 -9.78 -11.89 -10.09
C SER A 355 -9.29 -11.30 -11.41
N VAL A 356 -9.78 -10.11 -11.76
CA VAL A 356 -9.29 -9.34 -12.93
C VAL A 356 -7.85 -8.87 -12.74
N LEU A 357 -7.42 -8.57 -11.53
CA LEU A 357 -6.03 -8.18 -11.25
C LEU A 357 -5.05 -9.34 -11.47
N ALA A 358 -5.46 -10.56 -11.10
CA ALA A 358 -4.67 -11.75 -11.39
C ALA A 358 -4.69 -12.09 -12.88
N LYS A 359 -5.82 -11.96 -13.55
CA LYS A 359 -5.96 -12.17 -15.00
C LYS A 359 -5.10 -11.24 -15.85
N ASN A 360 -4.79 -10.04 -15.37
CA ASN A 360 -3.84 -9.14 -16.02
C ASN A 360 -2.45 -9.72 -16.22
N GLN A 361 -2.08 -10.71 -15.43
CA GLN A 361 -0.81 -11.41 -15.55
C GLN A 361 -0.90 -12.61 -16.50
N ALA A 362 -2.05 -12.96 -16.91
CA ALA A 362 -2.57 -13.96 -17.83
C ALA A 362 -1.60 -15.04 -18.32
N GLY A 363 -1.78 -16.20 -17.75
CA GLY A 363 -1.19 -17.47 -18.16
C GLY A 363 -2.06 -18.61 -17.67
N ASP A 364 -2.01 -19.77 -18.29
CA ASP A 364 -2.72 -20.94 -17.81
C ASP A 364 -2.10 -21.43 -16.50
N ILE A 365 -2.93 -21.70 -15.50
CA ILE A 365 -2.50 -22.38 -14.28
C ILE A 365 -2.53 -23.88 -14.53
N LYS A 366 -1.36 -24.50 -14.56
CA LYS A 366 -1.22 -25.95 -14.75
C LYS A 366 -0.90 -26.62 -13.41
N PRO A 367 -1.33 -27.88 -13.19
CA PRO A 367 -1.20 -28.54 -11.89
C PRO A 367 0.22 -28.55 -11.32
N ASP A 368 1.21 -28.91 -12.13
CA ASP A 368 2.59 -29.18 -11.68
C ASP A 368 3.61 -28.17 -12.25
N GLU A 369 3.14 -27.04 -12.78
CA GLU A 369 4.02 -26.05 -13.39
C GLU A 369 3.98 -24.73 -12.66
N THR A 370 5.10 -24.02 -12.73
CA THR A 370 5.14 -22.62 -12.34
C THR A 370 4.37 -21.76 -13.36
N PHE A 371 3.77 -20.71 -12.87
CA PHE A 371 3.07 -19.74 -13.68
C PHE A 371 4.03 -18.97 -14.62
N ALA A 372 3.60 -18.75 -15.86
CA ALA A 372 4.32 -17.94 -16.84
C ALA A 372 3.48 -16.74 -17.25
N HIS A 373 3.98 -15.53 -16.96
CA HIS A 373 3.28 -14.27 -17.24
C HIS A 373 3.03 -14.04 -18.72
N SER A 374 1.89 -13.43 -19.04
CA SER A 374 1.54 -12.90 -20.37
C SER A 374 1.51 -13.94 -21.50
N THR A 375 1.40 -15.23 -21.18
CA THR A 375 1.34 -16.29 -22.18
C THR A 375 0.06 -16.23 -23.02
N TRP A 376 -1.05 -15.77 -22.47
CA TRP A 376 -2.28 -15.58 -23.23
C TRP A 376 -2.11 -14.54 -24.34
N HIS A 377 -1.38 -13.46 -24.09
CA HIS A 377 -1.12 -12.44 -25.11
C HIS A 377 -0.20 -12.96 -26.23
N THR A 378 0.81 -13.75 -25.91
CA THR A 378 1.77 -14.25 -26.89
C THR A 378 1.30 -15.52 -27.60
N GLN A 379 0.64 -16.44 -26.91
CA GLN A 379 0.21 -17.73 -27.44
C GLN A 379 -1.23 -17.70 -27.95
N LYS A 380 -2.18 -17.15 -27.18
CA LYS A 380 -3.59 -17.04 -27.55
C LYS A 380 -3.91 -15.75 -28.32
N LYS A 381 -2.92 -14.84 -28.48
CA LYS A 381 -3.07 -13.57 -29.16
C LYS A 381 -4.16 -12.66 -28.58
N LEU A 382 -4.41 -12.78 -27.28
CA LEU A 382 -5.34 -11.87 -26.63
C LEU A 382 -4.77 -10.45 -26.63
N PRO A 383 -5.58 -9.43 -26.91
CA PRO A 383 -5.14 -8.05 -26.89
C PRO A 383 -4.75 -7.60 -25.49
N TYR A 384 -3.79 -6.67 -25.39
CA TYR A 384 -3.46 -6.03 -24.13
C TYR A 384 -4.51 -4.97 -23.76
N PRO A 385 -4.76 -4.71 -22.47
CA PRO A 385 -5.67 -3.65 -22.03
C PRO A 385 -5.01 -2.27 -22.12
N THR A 386 -4.40 -1.97 -23.25
CA THR A 386 -3.74 -0.71 -23.58
C THR A 386 -4.52 0.02 -24.69
N LEU A 387 -4.24 1.28 -24.88
CA LEU A 387 -4.87 2.09 -25.95
C LEU A 387 -4.70 1.45 -27.34
N THR A 388 -3.52 0.94 -27.64
CA THR A 388 -3.20 0.32 -28.92
C THR A 388 -3.57 -1.16 -29.02
N ARG A 389 -4.07 -1.76 -27.96
CA ARG A 389 -4.33 -3.22 -27.85
C ARG A 389 -3.07 -4.09 -27.96
N ARG A 390 -1.89 -3.48 -27.97
CA ARG A 390 -0.58 -4.15 -28.03
C ARG A 390 0.25 -3.80 -26.80
N ALA A 391 1.33 -4.50 -26.56
CA ALA A 391 2.33 -4.08 -25.58
C ALA A 391 2.83 -2.68 -25.97
N GLN A 392 2.47 -1.68 -25.18
CA GLN A 392 2.70 -0.28 -25.53
C GLN A 392 3.83 0.27 -24.67
N PHE A 393 4.89 0.72 -25.33
CA PHE A 393 6.07 1.29 -24.67
C PHE A 393 6.16 2.81 -24.85
N TYR A 394 5.53 3.35 -25.88
CA TYR A 394 5.44 4.79 -26.12
C TYR A 394 4.13 5.34 -25.58
N ILE A 395 4.20 6.39 -24.79
CA ILE A 395 3.04 7.05 -24.16
C ILE A 395 2.93 8.45 -24.74
N GLU A 396 1.92 8.69 -25.58
CA GLU A 396 1.68 9.95 -26.29
C GLU A 396 0.94 11.00 -25.45
N HIS A 397 0.69 10.71 -24.16
CA HIS A 397 0.04 11.68 -23.29
C HIS A 397 0.84 12.98 -23.22
N PRO A 398 0.20 14.17 -23.36
CA PRO A 398 0.91 15.47 -23.39
C PRO A 398 1.89 15.66 -22.24
N TRP A 399 1.52 15.28 -21.03
CA TRP A 399 2.40 15.40 -19.86
C TRP A 399 3.63 14.47 -19.94
N PHE A 400 3.48 13.28 -20.50
CA PHE A 400 4.62 12.37 -20.69
C PHE A 400 5.57 12.88 -21.77
N LEU A 401 5.05 13.55 -22.80
CA LEU A 401 5.86 14.21 -23.82
C LEU A 401 6.56 15.44 -23.25
N GLU A 402 5.84 16.26 -22.49
CA GLU A 402 6.40 17.42 -21.77
C GLU A 402 7.54 17.01 -20.85
N ALA A 403 7.38 15.91 -20.13
CA ALA A 403 8.40 15.36 -19.25
C ALA A 403 9.58 14.71 -20.03
N GLY A 404 9.46 14.49 -21.33
CA GLY A 404 10.42 13.69 -22.10
C GLY A 404 10.38 12.19 -21.74
N GLU A 405 9.24 11.70 -21.25
CA GLU A 405 9.03 10.32 -20.79
C GLU A 405 8.09 9.52 -21.69
N GLY A 406 7.84 9.97 -22.91
CA GLY A 406 7.10 9.19 -23.90
C GLY A 406 7.69 7.79 -24.05
N LEU A 407 8.99 7.66 -24.22
CA LEU A 407 9.75 6.41 -24.07
C LEU A 407 10.46 6.35 -22.72
N PRO A 408 10.75 5.15 -22.21
CA PRO A 408 11.60 5.01 -21.03
C PRO A 408 12.98 5.62 -21.27
N THR A 409 13.38 6.51 -20.40
CA THR A 409 14.68 7.18 -20.45
C THR A 409 15.28 7.22 -19.05
N HIS A 410 16.59 7.46 -18.96
CA HIS A 410 17.23 7.70 -17.67
C HIS A 410 16.99 9.14 -17.22
N LYS A 411 16.61 9.30 -15.97
CA LYS A 411 16.52 10.58 -15.29
C LYS A 411 17.11 10.47 -13.90
N GLU A 412 17.80 11.51 -13.48
CA GLU A 412 18.18 11.66 -12.07
C GLU A 412 16.95 12.00 -11.23
N ASN A 413 16.91 11.49 -10.01
CA ASN A 413 15.84 11.85 -9.09
C ASN A 413 15.95 13.35 -8.72
N PRO A 414 14.81 14.04 -8.55
CA PRO A 414 14.83 15.38 -7.98
C PRO A 414 15.56 15.40 -6.63
N LYS A 415 16.19 16.54 -6.30
CA LYS A 415 16.91 16.73 -5.03
C LYS A 415 15.95 16.94 -3.85
N MET A 416 15.06 15.99 -3.65
CA MET A 416 14.04 16.04 -2.61
C MET A 416 14.68 15.95 -1.22
N GLY A 417 14.46 16.98 -0.40
CA GLY A 417 15.10 17.10 0.91
C GLY A 417 16.51 17.70 0.86
N GLY A 418 16.96 18.20 -0.31
CA GLY A 418 18.24 18.87 -0.48
C GLY A 418 19.34 18.02 -1.10
N ASP A 419 20.50 18.65 -1.33
CA ASP A 419 21.69 18.04 -1.96
C ASP A 419 22.75 17.79 -0.90
N TYR A 420 22.69 16.61 -0.30
CA TYR A 420 23.56 16.20 0.81
C TYR A 420 24.48 15.03 0.40
N PRO A 421 25.63 14.85 1.09
CA PRO A 421 26.66 13.91 0.65
C PRO A 421 26.28 12.44 0.77
N PHE A 422 25.49 12.05 1.79
CA PHE A 422 25.18 10.66 2.04
C PHE A 422 23.85 10.23 1.43
N ALA A 423 23.85 9.05 0.82
CA ALA A 423 22.62 8.36 0.49
C ALA A 423 22.10 7.61 1.73
N LEU A 424 20.98 8.05 2.30
CA LEU A 424 20.29 7.30 3.36
C LEU A 424 19.49 6.17 2.74
N THR A 425 19.70 4.96 3.22
CA THR A 425 18.90 3.80 2.85
C THR A 425 18.26 3.16 4.07
N SER A 426 17.07 2.60 3.86
CA SER A 426 16.29 1.94 4.89
C SER A 426 16.01 0.51 4.44
N GLY A 427 16.87 -0.41 4.82
CA GLY A 427 16.72 -1.84 4.57
C GLY A 427 15.80 -2.51 5.58
N HIS A 428 15.38 -3.75 5.27
CA HIS A 428 14.74 -4.60 6.26
C HIS A 428 15.75 -5.06 7.29
N ASN A 429 15.33 -5.02 8.53
CA ASN A 429 16.08 -5.60 9.61
C ASN A 429 16.09 -7.14 9.47
N ARG A 430 17.22 -7.79 9.72
CA ARG A 430 17.37 -9.23 9.56
C ARG A 430 16.44 -10.05 10.47
N TRP A 431 16.18 -9.56 11.67
CA TRP A 431 15.50 -10.30 12.72
C TRP A 431 14.08 -9.80 13.02
N SER A 432 13.59 -8.84 12.25
CA SER A 432 12.27 -8.25 12.44
C SER A 432 11.55 -8.05 11.11
N ILE A 433 10.27 -8.37 11.07
CA ILE A 433 9.40 -8.02 9.96
C ILE A 433 8.81 -6.64 10.21
N HIS A 434 9.35 -5.63 9.54
CA HIS A 434 8.97 -4.23 9.75
C HIS A 434 8.99 -3.85 11.25
N SER A 435 7.90 -3.34 11.79
CA SER A 435 7.77 -2.96 13.20
C SER A 435 7.14 -4.04 14.09
N MET A 436 6.87 -5.23 13.56
CA MET A 436 6.11 -6.24 14.26
C MET A 436 6.77 -6.68 15.57
N ASN A 437 8.05 -7.04 15.51
CA ASN A 437 8.77 -7.64 16.63
C ASN A 437 9.80 -6.70 17.28
N ILE A 438 9.90 -5.45 16.82
CA ILE A 438 11.00 -4.54 17.20
C ILE A 438 10.99 -4.14 18.67
N THR A 439 9.93 -4.46 19.41
CA THR A 439 9.84 -4.28 20.86
C THR A 439 10.15 -5.56 21.65
N ASN A 440 10.34 -6.69 20.97
CA ASN A 440 10.68 -7.94 21.61
C ASN A 440 12.10 -7.87 22.21
N ARG A 441 12.24 -8.21 23.48
CA ARG A 441 13.49 -8.11 24.23
C ARG A 441 14.65 -8.90 23.61
N MET A 442 14.36 -10.11 23.09
CA MET A 442 15.40 -10.94 22.47
C MET A 442 15.88 -10.32 21.14
N LEU A 443 14.94 -9.76 20.36
CA LEU A 443 15.29 -9.07 19.12
C LEU A 443 16.06 -7.77 19.38
N LEU A 444 15.68 -7.01 20.39
CA LEU A 444 16.44 -5.81 20.79
C LEU A 444 17.89 -6.14 21.12
N GLN A 445 18.15 -7.26 21.78
CA GLN A 445 19.54 -7.68 22.08
C GLN A 445 20.38 -7.92 20.83
N THR A 446 19.79 -8.41 19.74
CA THR A 446 20.50 -8.58 18.45
C THR A 446 20.87 -7.26 17.78
N HIS A 447 20.31 -6.14 18.25
CA HIS A 447 20.52 -4.78 17.76
C HIS A 447 21.15 -3.84 18.78
N ARG A 448 21.91 -4.36 19.73
CA ARG A 448 22.47 -3.58 20.84
C ARG A 448 21.39 -2.80 21.61
N GLY A 449 20.14 -3.28 21.64
CA GLY A 449 19.02 -2.71 22.38
C GLY A 449 18.33 -1.49 21.77
N ARG A 450 18.84 -0.92 20.67
CA ARG A 450 18.39 0.38 20.15
C ARG A 450 18.63 0.53 18.62
N PRO A 451 17.98 1.50 17.96
CA PRO A 451 18.31 1.82 16.57
C PRO A 451 19.74 2.37 16.43
N HIS A 452 20.34 2.12 15.27
CA HIS A 452 21.67 2.64 14.90
C HIS A 452 21.65 3.16 13.46
N LEU A 453 22.51 4.14 13.21
CA LEU A 453 22.94 4.50 11.87
C LEU A 453 24.18 3.67 11.53
N VAL A 454 24.08 2.78 10.56
CA VAL A 454 25.23 2.00 10.10
C VAL A 454 26.01 2.82 9.08
N MET A 455 27.30 3.03 9.33
CA MET A 455 28.18 3.93 8.57
C MET A 455 29.52 3.24 8.23
N SER A 456 30.12 3.63 7.10
CA SER A 456 31.45 3.19 6.73
C SER A 456 32.49 3.71 7.71
N PRO A 457 33.49 2.90 8.12
CA PRO A 457 34.63 3.39 8.92
C PRO A 457 35.37 4.53 8.23
N VAL A 458 35.46 4.53 6.90
CA VAL A 458 36.15 5.60 6.12
C VAL A 458 35.44 6.94 6.31
N ASP A 459 34.12 6.95 6.07
CA ASP A 459 33.32 8.18 6.25
C ASP A 459 33.31 8.66 7.71
N ALA A 460 33.33 7.73 8.66
CA ALA A 460 33.37 8.05 10.07
C ALA A 460 34.71 8.68 10.49
N GLU A 461 35.83 8.16 10.00
CA GLU A 461 37.15 8.71 10.25
C GLU A 461 37.29 10.15 9.72
N GLU A 462 36.84 10.40 8.48
CA GLU A 462 36.86 11.75 7.88
C GLU A 462 36.06 12.78 8.71
N ARG A 463 35.05 12.33 9.47
CA ARG A 463 34.20 13.17 10.31
C ARG A 463 34.56 13.11 11.80
N GLY A 464 35.56 12.33 12.15
CA GLY A 464 35.99 12.10 13.53
C GLY A 464 34.92 11.39 14.38
N ILE A 465 34.03 10.62 13.78
CA ILE A 465 32.93 9.88 14.44
C ILE A 465 33.48 8.50 14.87
N VAL A 466 33.12 8.08 16.09
CA VAL A 466 33.50 6.76 16.63
C VAL A 466 32.28 5.84 16.80
N ASP A 467 32.52 4.54 16.97
CA ASP A 467 31.45 3.57 17.19
C ASP A 467 30.64 3.90 18.46
N GLU A 468 29.31 3.74 18.42
CA GLU A 468 28.35 4.10 19.48
C GLU A 468 28.21 5.61 19.77
N GLU A 469 28.91 6.49 19.07
CA GLU A 469 28.76 7.94 19.23
C GLU A 469 27.38 8.39 18.70
N GLU A 470 26.69 9.25 19.44
CA GLU A 470 25.41 9.83 18.99
C GLU A 470 25.68 10.91 17.94
N VAL A 471 24.98 10.79 16.80
CA VAL A 471 25.08 11.73 15.68
C VAL A 471 23.72 12.34 15.37
N ARG A 472 23.75 13.52 14.76
CA ARG A 472 22.62 14.16 14.11
C ARG A 472 22.63 13.77 12.64
N VAL A 473 21.51 13.21 12.17
CA VAL A 473 21.25 12.92 10.76
C VAL A 473 20.18 13.87 10.28
N TYR A 474 20.44 14.64 9.24
CA TYR A 474 19.54 15.73 8.83
C TYR A 474 19.53 15.97 7.31
N ASN A 475 18.48 16.64 6.88
CA ASN A 475 18.32 17.27 5.57
C ASN A 475 17.27 18.37 5.67
N ASP A 476 16.87 18.99 4.55
CA ASP A 476 15.88 20.10 4.54
C ASP A 476 14.49 19.69 5.05
N ALA A 477 14.16 18.39 5.05
CA ALA A 477 12.86 17.91 5.53
C ALA A 477 12.81 17.73 7.05
N GLY A 478 13.96 17.53 7.71
CA GLY A 478 14.01 17.31 9.14
C GLY A 478 15.35 16.75 9.66
N GLU A 479 15.30 16.20 10.86
CA GLU A 479 16.47 15.65 11.54
C GLU A 479 16.08 14.57 12.56
N PHE A 480 17.02 13.69 12.90
CA PHE A 480 16.90 12.78 14.05
C PHE A 480 18.28 12.48 14.66
N LEU A 481 18.27 12.04 15.90
CA LEU A 481 19.48 11.64 16.64
C LEU A 481 19.53 10.13 16.79
N VAL A 482 20.71 9.55 16.60
CA VAL A 482 20.91 8.10 16.63
C VAL A 482 22.39 7.76 16.87
N PRO A 483 22.72 6.71 17.65
CA PRO A 483 24.09 6.25 17.75
C PRO A 483 24.55 5.59 16.44
N VAL A 484 25.84 5.76 16.13
CA VAL A 484 26.48 5.14 14.97
C VAL A 484 26.90 3.70 15.28
N LYS A 485 26.77 2.83 14.28
CA LYS A 485 27.40 1.52 14.24
C LYS A 485 28.34 1.47 13.03
N LEU A 486 29.64 1.38 13.28
CA LEU A 486 30.62 1.25 12.22
C LEU A 486 30.58 -0.14 11.58
N SER A 487 30.60 -0.19 10.25
CA SER A 487 30.60 -1.44 9.50
C SER A 487 31.33 -1.31 8.16
N PRO A 488 32.34 -2.16 7.88
CA PRO A 488 33.00 -2.18 6.58
C PRO A 488 32.12 -2.73 5.44
N SER A 489 30.95 -3.25 5.76
CA SER A 489 29.98 -3.70 4.75
C SER A 489 29.18 -2.56 4.11
N VAL A 490 29.29 -1.33 4.63
CA VAL A 490 28.66 -0.14 4.08
C VAL A 490 29.67 0.62 3.21
N ARG A 491 29.23 0.97 2.00
CA ARG A 491 30.09 1.72 1.05
C ARG A 491 30.24 3.16 1.53
N PRO A 492 31.41 3.79 1.34
CA PRO A 492 31.55 5.23 1.54
C PRO A 492 30.50 6.02 0.75
N GLY A 493 30.00 7.10 1.35
CA GLY A 493 28.91 7.92 0.82
C GLY A 493 27.52 7.32 1.01
N GLN A 494 27.37 6.21 1.75
CA GLN A 494 26.09 5.60 2.10
C GLN A 494 25.97 5.41 3.61
N VAL A 495 24.77 5.67 4.13
CA VAL A 495 24.42 5.35 5.52
C VAL A 495 23.11 4.54 5.54
N ILE A 496 22.98 3.65 6.53
CA ILE A 496 21.83 2.76 6.63
C ILE A 496 21.17 2.90 8.01
N CYS A 497 19.91 3.29 8.02
CA CYS A 497 19.07 3.16 9.21
C CYS A 497 17.99 2.11 8.92
N TYR A 498 18.14 0.91 9.48
CA TYR A 498 17.19 -0.18 9.25
C TYR A 498 15.79 0.22 9.65
N ASN A 499 14.80 -0.18 8.84
CA ASN A 499 13.40 0.15 9.11
C ASN A 499 12.83 -0.70 10.26
N GLY A 500 11.66 -0.31 10.74
CA GLY A 500 10.92 -1.08 11.74
C GLY A 500 10.81 -0.38 13.08
N TRP A 501 11.77 0.44 13.42
CA TRP A 501 11.79 1.16 14.68
C TRP A 501 10.60 2.12 14.81
N ASP A 502 10.01 2.14 15.98
CA ASP A 502 8.99 3.14 16.32
C ASP A 502 9.66 4.50 16.65
N PRO A 503 9.03 5.63 16.32
CA PRO A 503 9.53 6.95 16.70
C PRO A 503 9.89 7.09 18.17
N TYR A 504 9.16 6.49 19.11
CA TYR A 504 9.47 6.55 20.53
C TYR A 504 10.78 5.82 20.95
N GLN A 505 11.39 5.06 20.04
CA GLN A 505 12.69 4.42 20.27
C GLN A 505 13.86 5.33 19.89
N PHE A 506 13.57 6.47 19.26
CA PHE A 506 14.53 7.54 18.96
C PHE A 506 14.37 8.70 19.95
N ARG A 507 15.46 9.42 20.17
CA ARG A 507 15.42 10.65 20.96
C ARG A 507 14.49 11.68 20.32
N GLY A 508 13.64 12.32 21.13
CA GLY A 508 12.66 13.30 20.63
C GLY A 508 11.54 12.72 19.77
N TRP A 509 11.42 11.38 19.66
CA TRP A 509 10.43 10.68 18.87
C TRP A 509 10.52 10.98 17.36
N ARG A 510 11.70 11.29 16.88
CA ARG A 510 12.00 11.54 15.47
C ARG A 510 12.88 10.43 14.92
N GLY A 511 12.63 10.03 13.69
CA GLY A 511 13.36 8.96 13.05
C GLY A 511 13.52 9.16 11.53
N PRO A 512 14.05 8.19 10.83
CA PRO A 512 14.40 8.35 9.40
C PRO A 512 13.21 8.72 8.51
N MET A 513 11.96 8.44 8.93
CA MET A 513 10.78 8.83 8.15
C MET A 513 10.56 10.35 8.11
N ASP A 514 11.08 11.09 9.10
CA ASP A 514 11.01 12.55 9.13
C ASP A 514 11.87 13.21 8.02
N LEU A 515 12.87 12.48 7.52
CA LEU A 515 13.75 12.92 6.43
C LEU A 515 13.21 12.59 5.04
N GLU A 516 12.19 11.74 4.95
CA GLU A 516 11.58 11.41 3.67
C GLU A 516 10.61 12.54 3.25
N PRO A 517 10.78 13.14 2.07
CA PRO A 517 9.92 14.25 1.63
C PRO A 517 8.49 13.83 1.31
N GLY A 518 8.25 12.57 0.97
CA GLY A 518 6.91 12.05 0.67
C GLY A 518 6.30 12.62 -0.60
N MET A 519 7.11 12.84 -1.62
CA MET A 519 6.67 13.39 -2.90
C MET A 519 5.80 12.41 -3.69
N VAL A 520 4.94 12.94 -4.52
CA VAL A 520 4.21 12.21 -5.56
C VAL A 520 4.73 12.68 -6.92
N LYS A 521 5.07 11.74 -7.79
CA LYS A 521 5.47 12.09 -9.16
C LYS A 521 4.25 12.67 -9.89
N TRP A 522 4.38 13.87 -10.43
CA TRP A 522 3.28 14.59 -11.09
C TRP A 522 2.66 13.82 -12.25
N LEU A 523 3.43 13.03 -12.99
CA LEU A 523 2.91 12.16 -14.04
C LEU A 523 1.96 11.06 -13.54
N HIS A 524 1.95 10.75 -12.25
CA HIS A 524 0.95 9.85 -11.68
C HIS A 524 -0.45 10.47 -11.64
N LEU A 525 -0.56 11.79 -11.83
CA LEU A 525 -1.84 12.50 -11.95
C LEU A 525 -2.45 12.36 -13.36
N ALA A 526 -1.64 12.01 -14.35
CA ALA A 526 -2.09 11.88 -15.73
C ALA A 526 -3.16 10.81 -15.89
N GLY A 527 -4.23 11.14 -16.59
CA GLY A 527 -5.33 10.23 -16.90
C GLY A 527 -5.92 10.53 -18.27
N GLY A 528 -7.07 9.96 -18.58
CA GLY A 528 -7.77 10.20 -19.84
C GLY A 528 -7.09 9.59 -21.09
N TYR A 529 -6.08 8.75 -20.91
CA TYR A 529 -5.31 8.12 -21.98
C TYR A 529 -5.34 6.60 -21.83
N GLY A 530 -6.42 5.98 -22.31
CA GLY A 530 -6.56 4.52 -22.33
C GLY A 530 -6.26 3.84 -21.00
N HIS A 531 -5.07 3.29 -20.87
CA HIS A 531 -4.60 2.57 -19.70
C HIS A 531 -4.06 3.46 -18.55
N LEU A 532 -3.84 4.75 -18.78
CA LEU A 532 -3.49 5.69 -17.73
C LEU A 532 -4.78 6.06 -16.98
N ARG A 533 -5.02 5.34 -15.92
CA ARG A 533 -6.19 5.51 -15.07
C ARG A 533 -5.79 5.56 -13.62
N TYR A 534 -6.59 6.29 -12.86
CA TYR A 534 -6.47 6.30 -11.42
C TYR A 534 -6.77 4.92 -10.82
N TRP A 535 -5.85 4.42 -10.02
CA TRP A 535 -6.08 3.31 -9.11
C TRP A 535 -5.98 3.81 -7.66
N PRO A 536 -6.93 3.48 -6.78
CA PRO A 536 -6.94 3.96 -5.40
C PRO A 536 -5.64 3.69 -4.63
N ILE A 537 -4.92 2.62 -5.02
CA ILE A 537 -3.67 2.21 -4.36
C ILE A 537 -2.45 3.10 -4.70
N GLN A 538 -2.49 3.90 -5.75
CA GLN A 538 -1.30 4.59 -6.27
C GLN A 538 -1.08 5.99 -5.70
N TRP A 539 -2.07 6.53 -5.01
CA TRP A 539 -2.17 7.94 -4.69
C TRP A 539 -1.88 8.25 -3.22
N GLN A 540 -0.73 7.85 -2.78
CA GLN A 540 -0.18 8.14 -1.47
C GLN A 540 1.24 8.68 -1.62
N PRO A 541 1.77 9.39 -0.61
CA PRO A 541 3.14 9.86 -0.63
C PRO A 541 4.11 8.71 -0.94
N THR A 542 4.84 8.85 -2.03
CA THR A 542 5.70 7.78 -2.54
C THR A 542 6.89 7.54 -1.61
N PRO A 543 7.21 6.30 -1.28
CA PRO A 543 8.44 5.99 -0.57
C PRO A 543 9.63 6.17 -1.50
N VAL A 544 10.44 7.18 -1.24
CA VAL A 544 11.70 7.46 -1.95
C VAL A 544 12.91 7.15 -1.09
N ASP A 545 12.76 6.21 -0.17
CA ASP A 545 13.76 5.80 0.81
C ASP A 545 15.08 5.26 0.22
N ARG A 546 15.19 5.23 -1.09
CA ARG A 546 16.42 4.88 -1.82
C ARG A 546 17.11 6.10 -2.46
N ALA A 547 16.49 7.27 -2.40
CA ALA A 547 16.99 8.49 -3.01
C ALA A 547 17.12 9.65 -2.01
N VAL A 548 16.84 9.43 -0.74
CA VAL A 548 16.97 10.45 0.30
C VAL A 548 18.45 10.76 0.52
N ARG A 549 18.77 12.05 0.47
CA ARG A 549 20.11 12.56 0.80
C ARG A 549 20.11 13.17 2.19
N VAL A 550 21.20 12.96 2.92
CA VAL A 550 21.39 13.44 4.30
C VAL A 550 22.81 13.87 4.55
N ASP A 551 23.01 14.67 5.56
CA ASP A 551 24.31 14.84 6.20
C ASP A 551 24.31 14.23 7.60
N VAL A 552 25.51 13.98 8.14
CA VAL A 552 25.74 13.35 9.43
C VAL A 552 26.81 14.13 10.17
N GLU A 553 26.51 14.61 11.36
CA GLU A 553 27.46 15.36 12.19
C GLU A 553 27.42 14.91 13.66
N LYS A 554 28.48 15.13 14.39
CA LYS A 554 28.53 14.92 15.84
C LYS A 554 27.54 15.82 16.55
N VAL A 555 26.91 15.29 17.59
CA VAL A 555 26.09 16.11 18.48
C VAL A 555 27.03 16.92 19.38
N SER A 556 27.03 18.23 19.21
CA SER A 556 27.81 19.13 20.07
C SER A 556 27.37 19.03 21.53
N ALA A 557 28.32 19.00 22.45
CA ALA A 557 28.02 19.08 23.88
C ALA A 557 27.25 20.40 24.15
N GLY A 558 26.01 20.30 24.59
CA GLY A 558 25.12 21.46 24.79
C GLY A 558 24.13 21.74 23.66
N ALA A 559 24.05 20.89 22.64
CA ALA A 559 22.99 21.01 21.64
C ALA A 559 21.60 20.97 22.32
N PRO A 560 20.69 21.93 22.00
CA PRO A 560 19.37 21.92 22.59
C PRO A 560 18.67 20.60 22.33
N ALA A 561 17.95 20.10 23.34
CA ALA A 561 17.12 18.92 23.15
C ALA A 561 16.17 19.19 21.96
N LEU A 562 16.14 18.27 21.00
CA LEU A 562 15.15 18.36 19.92
C LEU A 562 13.79 18.68 20.53
N PRO A 563 13.06 19.69 20.03
CA PRO A 563 11.74 20.00 20.58
C PRO A 563 10.91 18.73 20.55
N ALA A 564 10.39 18.34 21.71
CA ALA A 564 9.57 17.15 21.84
C ALA A 564 8.45 17.25 20.80
N THR A 565 8.36 16.25 19.93
CA THR A 565 7.21 16.11 19.05
C THR A 565 5.99 16.25 19.94
N VAL A 566 5.17 17.26 19.72
CA VAL A 566 4.06 17.75 20.55
C VAL A 566 3.60 16.69 21.55
N ARG A 567 3.99 16.83 22.82
CA ARG A 567 3.34 16.04 23.87
C ARG A 567 1.85 16.28 23.72
N SER A 568 1.06 15.24 23.70
CA SER A 568 -0.40 15.26 23.66
C SER A 568 -1.00 15.83 24.97
N THR A 569 -0.47 16.93 25.43
CA THR A 569 -1.05 17.79 26.46
C THR A 569 -1.77 18.95 25.83
N ALA A 570 -2.15 18.86 24.57
CA ALA A 570 -3.28 19.64 24.15
C ALA A 570 -4.46 19.10 24.95
N THR A 571 -4.69 19.68 26.10
CA THR A 571 -6.03 19.83 26.63
C THR A 571 -6.86 20.28 25.44
N ARG A 572 -7.45 19.33 24.73
CA ARG A 572 -8.40 19.62 23.65
C ARG A 572 -9.44 20.48 24.31
N ALA A 573 -9.37 21.80 24.09
CA ALA A 573 -10.41 22.70 24.53
C ALA A 573 -11.72 22.05 24.12
N ARG A 574 -12.54 21.66 25.07
CA ARG A 574 -13.86 21.08 24.82
C ARG A 574 -14.63 22.15 24.05
N ARG A 575 -14.56 22.08 22.71
CA ARG A 575 -15.47 22.85 21.88
C ARG A 575 -16.86 22.33 22.24
N LYS A 576 -17.63 23.18 22.91
CA LYS A 576 -19.06 22.96 23.12
C LYS A 576 -19.67 22.57 21.78
N PRO A 577 -20.52 21.55 21.71
CA PRO A 577 -21.24 21.24 20.50
C PRO A 577 -21.95 22.53 20.07
N ALA A 578 -21.75 22.93 18.82
CA ALA A 578 -22.55 23.99 18.23
C ALA A 578 -24.03 23.59 18.38
N ALA A 579 -24.79 24.43 19.00
CA ALA A 579 -26.21 24.23 19.14
C ALA A 579 -26.81 24.02 17.74
N SER A 580 -27.46 22.89 17.54
CA SER A 580 -28.27 22.60 16.37
C SER A 580 -29.28 23.75 16.21
N ARG A 581 -29.12 24.56 15.17
CA ARG A 581 -30.26 25.26 14.60
C ARG A 581 -30.91 24.31 13.61
N VAL A 582 -32.18 24.10 13.87
CA VAL A 582 -33.27 23.36 13.21
C VAL A 582 -33.06 23.19 11.71
#